data_5afd492fed862b254f7f53839b1387e4
#
_entry.id   5afd492fed862b254f7f53839b1387e4
#
_cell.length_a   1.000
_cell.length_b   1.000
_cell.length_c   1.000
_cell.angle_alpha   90.00
_cell.angle_beta   90.00
_cell.angle_gamma   90.00
#
_symmetry.space_group_name_H-M   'P 1'
#
loop_
_entity.id
_entity.type
_entity.pdbx_description
1 polymer ?
#
loop_
_entity_poly.entity_id
_entity_poly.type
_entity_poly.pdbx_seq_one_letter_code
_entity_poly.pdbx_strand_id
1 'polypeptide(L)'
;MPVLGPFARWASHKLVPRDSRVWVQVQGGPGEGLWLCLNPRTGSDYLQGGGEPEVQAALHRYIRPGMTFYDIGANIGFFSLLAARIVGPEGRVVAFEADLEVAERLREHVVHNQFSNIVVHQKAVWSETRTVFFARADPGASPDRGLGHVAPTSANDTVQVSAVSLDEFIQASSPPDFLKCDVEGAEAEVFRGAQRLLKENRPILLCEMHTGENRRALLEDFAALGYNCETLDETHILALPSLVGPMTTDSK
;
A
#
# COMPACT_ATOMS: atom_id res chain seq x y z
N MET A 1 3.83 10.57 26.50
CA MET A 1 3.95 12.05 26.48
C MET A 1 2.58 12.64 26.24
N PRO A 2 2.22 13.80 26.85
CA PRO A 2 0.90 14.37 26.64
C PRO A 2 0.73 14.76 25.17
N VAL A 3 -0.43 14.41 24.59
CA VAL A 3 -0.89 14.88 23.29
C VAL A 3 -0.61 16.39 23.22
N LEU A 4 0.15 16.84 22.24
CA LEU A 4 0.41 18.26 22.02
C LEU A 4 -0.95 18.96 21.94
N GLY A 5 -1.26 19.80 22.93
CA GLY A 5 -2.54 20.49 22.98
C GLY A 5 -2.74 21.39 21.75
N PRO A 6 -3.97 21.91 21.55
CA PRO A 6 -4.30 22.75 20.37
C PRO A 6 -3.33 23.89 20.11
N PHE A 7 -2.74 24.44 21.17
CA PHE A 7 -1.73 25.51 21.08
C PHE A 7 -0.40 25.01 20.47
N ALA A 8 0.05 23.81 20.80
CA ALA A 8 1.29 23.25 20.26
C ALA A 8 1.11 22.81 18.78
N ARG A 9 -0.08 22.33 18.39
CA ARG A 9 -0.44 22.11 16.98
C ARG A 9 -0.44 23.43 16.20
N TRP A 10 -1.05 24.49 16.74
CA TRP A 10 -1.03 25.81 16.13
C TRP A 10 0.39 26.37 16.00
N ALA A 11 1.22 26.21 17.03
CA ALA A 11 2.60 26.67 17.02
C ALA A 11 3.46 25.89 16.00
N SER A 12 3.29 24.57 15.91
CA SER A 12 3.98 23.76 14.89
C SER A 12 3.60 24.19 13.47
N HIS A 13 2.32 24.46 13.22
CA HIS A 13 1.84 24.95 11.91
C HIS A 13 2.45 26.30 11.49
N LYS A 14 2.78 27.17 12.44
CA LYS A 14 3.36 28.49 12.13
C LYS A 14 4.89 28.53 12.14
N LEU A 15 5.52 27.72 12.97
CA LEU A 15 6.96 27.81 13.23
C LEU A 15 7.78 26.76 12.47
N VAL A 16 7.16 25.65 12.07
CA VAL A 16 7.85 24.59 11.31
C VAL A 16 7.69 24.85 9.81
N PRO A 17 8.75 24.93 9.01
CA PRO A 17 8.66 25.01 7.56
C PRO A 17 7.85 23.85 6.97
N ARG A 18 7.18 24.08 5.81
CA ARG A 18 6.29 23.10 5.19
C ARG A 18 7.00 21.83 4.74
N ASP A 19 8.25 21.94 4.40
CA ASP A 19 9.14 20.89 3.90
C ASP A 19 10.02 20.26 4.99
N SER A 20 9.87 20.71 6.26
CA SER A 20 10.61 20.13 7.38
C SER A 20 10.15 18.70 7.65
N ARG A 21 11.11 17.81 7.81
CA ARG A 21 10.88 16.42 8.23
C ARG A 21 11.79 16.08 9.41
N VAL A 22 11.27 15.29 10.32
CA VAL A 22 12.01 14.82 11.50
C VAL A 22 11.77 13.32 11.69
N TRP A 23 12.80 12.62 12.14
CA TRP A 23 12.65 11.24 12.54
C TRP A 23 11.86 11.16 13.84
N VAL A 24 10.80 10.40 13.81
CA VAL A 24 9.91 10.16 14.95
C VAL A 24 9.65 8.67 15.10
N GLN A 25 9.46 8.25 16.33
CA GLN A 25 9.09 6.87 16.62
C GLN A 25 7.57 6.78 16.82
N VAL A 26 6.93 5.82 16.18
CA VAL A 26 5.50 5.52 16.37
C VAL A 26 5.26 5.16 17.84
N GLN A 27 4.28 5.83 18.47
CA GLN A 27 4.08 5.81 19.92
C GLN A 27 3.02 4.80 20.37
N GLY A 28 2.30 4.15 19.45
CA GLY A 28 1.24 3.21 19.80
C GLY A 28 0.80 2.35 18.62
N GLY A 29 -0.17 1.47 18.89
CA GLY A 29 -0.71 0.54 17.91
C GLY A 29 0.27 -0.55 17.48
N PRO A 30 -0.07 -1.38 16.48
CA PRO A 30 0.80 -2.44 15.96
C PRO A 30 2.14 -1.93 15.42
N GLY A 31 2.19 -0.67 14.99
CA GLY A 31 3.41 0.00 14.48
C GLY A 31 4.31 0.58 15.57
N GLU A 32 3.99 0.47 16.86
CA GLU A 32 4.77 1.05 17.96
C GLU A 32 6.26 0.68 17.86
N GLY A 33 7.11 1.70 18.00
CA GLY A 33 8.55 1.54 17.91
C GLY A 33 9.14 1.64 16.50
N LEU A 34 8.34 1.64 15.44
CA LEU A 34 8.82 1.94 14.08
C LEU A 34 9.26 3.40 13.95
N TRP A 35 10.35 3.64 13.24
CA TRP A 35 10.84 4.99 12.93
C TRP A 35 10.33 5.45 11.56
N LEU A 36 9.81 6.68 11.53
CA LEU A 36 9.37 7.35 10.31
C LEU A 36 9.94 8.77 10.27
N CYS A 37 10.31 9.23 9.07
CA CYS A 37 10.71 10.62 8.84
C CYS A 37 9.48 11.39 8.33
N LEU A 38 8.77 12.06 9.24
CA LEU A 38 7.49 12.70 8.99
C LEU A 38 7.57 14.21 9.10
N ASN A 39 6.66 14.89 8.39
CA ASN A 39 6.42 16.29 8.62
C ASN A 39 5.63 16.46 9.93
N PRO A 40 6.13 17.23 10.91
CA PRO A 40 5.46 17.41 12.20
C PRO A 40 4.08 18.06 12.12
N ARG A 41 3.73 18.63 10.95
CA ARG A 41 2.44 19.28 10.72
C ARG A 41 1.35 18.32 10.26
N THR A 42 1.71 17.21 9.60
CA THR A 42 0.77 16.31 8.91
C THR A 42 0.84 14.86 9.37
N GLY A 43 1.99 14.40 9.86
CA GLY A 43 2.23 12.99 10.20
C GLY A 43 1.68 12.52 11.56
N SER A 44 0.74 13.26 12.18
CA SER A 44 0.28 12.98 13.55
C SER A 44 -0.42 11.64 13.71
N ASP A 45 -1.15 11.18 12.69
CA ASP A 45 -1.93 9.92 12.76
C ASP A 45 -1.00 8.71 12.79
N TYR A 46 0.03 8.69 11.93
CA TYR A 46 1.07 7.66 11.98
C TYR A 46 1.85 7.70 13.30
N LEU A 47 2.19 8.90 13.79
CA LEU A 47 2.92 9.05 15.05
C LEU A 47 2.18 8.42 16.23
N GLN A 48 0.87 8.53 16.27
CA GLN A 48 0.03 7.96 17.34
C GLN A 48 -0.32 6.49 17.10
N GLY A 49 0.07 5.91 15.96
CA GLY A 49 -0.28 4.54 15.57
C GLY A 49 -1.74 4.36 15.14
N GLY A 50 -2.46 5.48 14.91
CA GLY A 50 -3.87 5.49 14.54
C GLY A 50 -4.17 5.52 13.03
N GLY A 51 -3.13 5.52 12.17
CA GLY A 51 -3.33 5.48 10.73
C GLY A 51 -3.96 4.16 10.27
N GLU A 52 -5.19 4.22 9.76
CA GLU A 52 -5.94 3.08 9.20
C GLU A 52 -5.96 1.85 10.15
N PRO A 53 -6.61 1.94 11.31
CA PRO A 53 -6.55 0.90 12.33
C PRO A 53 -7.12 -0.44 11.86
N GLU A 54 -8.12 -0.44 10.97
CA GLU A 54 -8.72 -1.63 10.36
C GLU A 54 -7.71 -2.36 9.47
N VAL A 55 -6.91 -1.62 8.70
CA VAL A 55 -5.82 -2.17 7.87
C VAL A 55 -4.76 -2.79 8.77
N GLN A 56 -4.31 -2.07 9.80
CA GLN A 56 -3.33 -2.60 10.77
C GLN A 56 -3.84 -3.88 11.45
N ALA A 57 -5.11 -3.91 11.86
CA ALA A 57 -5.74 -5.08 12.45
C ALA A 57 -5.81 -6.26 11.48
N ALA A 58 -6.13 -6.01 10.20
CA ALA A 58 -6.16 -7.04 9.17
C ALA A 58 -4.76 -7.62 8.92
N LEU A 59 -3.72 -6.77 8.79
CA LEU A 59 -2.35 -7.24 8.65
C LEU A 59 -1.94 -8.13 9.83
N HIS A 60 -2.19 -7.70 11.07
CA HIS A 60 -1.86 -8.46 12.25
C HIS A 60 -2.65 -9.78 12.37
N ARG A 61 -3.91 -9.78 11.89
CA ARG A 61 -4.78 -10.96 11.94
C ARG A 61 -4.40 -12.03 10.92
N TYR A 62 -3.97 -11.65 9.72
CA TYR A 62 -3.82 -12.58 8.59
C TYR A 62 -2.39 -12.85 8.17
N ILE A 63 -1.44 -11.93 8.38
CA ILE A 63 -0.04 -12.19 8.08
C ILE A 63 0.58 -13.12 9.12
N ARG A 64 1.45 -14.01 8.66
CA ARG A 64 2.18 -14.98 9.50
C ARG A 64 3.68 -14.90 9.23
N PRO A 65 4.54 -15.27 10.19
CA PRO A 65 5.97 -15.42 9.95
C PRO A 65 6.26 -16.29 8.73
N GLY A 66 7.23 -15.88 7.93
CA GLY A 66 7.65 -16.58 6.72
C GLY A 66 6.84 -16.22 5.44
N MET A 67 5.72 -15.50 5.55
CA MET A 67 4.91 -15.09 4.40
C MET A 67 5.62 -14.08 3.52
N THR A 68 5.21 -14.05 2.25
CA THR A 68 5.52 -12.99 1.29
C THR A 68 4.36 -12.00 1.24
N PHE A 69 4.66 -10.73 1.52
CA PHE A 69 3.71 -9.63 1.48
C PHE A 69 4.03 -8.68 0.31
N TYR A 70 3.02 -8.35 -0.48
CA TYR A 70 3.13 -7.31 -1.50
C TYR A 70 2.36 -6.07 -1.07
N ASP A 71 3.02 -4.90 -1.15
CA ASP A 71 2.47 -3.58 -0.84
C ASP A 71 2.43 -2.75 -2.13
N ILE A 72 1.26 -2.64 -2.74
CA ILE A 72 1.05 -1.91 -3.98
C ILE A 72 0.54 -0.51 -3.65
N GLY A 73 1.30 0.52 -4.01
CA GLY A 73 1.10 1.89 -3.52
C GLY A 73 1.63 2.01 -2.10
N ALA A 74 2.88 1.59 -1.90
CA ALA A 74 3.47 1.50 -0.56
C ALA A 74 3.68 2.86 0.11
N ASN A 75 3.60 3.95 -0.62
CA ASN A 75 3.80 5.29 -0.11
C ASN A 75 5.12 5.39 0.68
N ILE A 76 5.15 6.05 1.82
CA ILE A 76 6.33 6.14 2.70
C ILE A 76 6.66 4.83 3.43
N GLY A 77 5.85 3.78 3.27
CA GLY A 77 6.15 2.42 3.69
C GLY A 77 5.71 2.04 5.10
N PHE A 78 4.79 2.75 5.72
CA PHE A 78 4.31 2.37 7.06
C PHE A 78 3.83 0.92 7.11
N PHE A 79 2.98 0.50 6.17
CA PHE A 79 2.46 -0.86 6.11
C PHE A 79 3.52 -1.88 5.67
N SER A 80 4.43 -1.50 4.78
CA SER A 80 5.59 -2.32 4.42
C SER A 80 6.47 -2.65 5.64
N LEU A 81 6.78 -1.64 6.48
CA LEU A 81 7.57 -1.82 7.70
C LEU A 81 6.83 -2.68 8.74
N LEU A 82 5.52 -2.44 8.90
CA LEU A 82 4.68 -3.22 9.80
C LEU A 82 4.62 -4.69 9.36
N ALA A 83 4.36 -4.94 8.07
CA ALA A 83 4.35 -6.28 7.50
C ALA A 83 5.70 -6.97 7.65
N ALA A 84 6.82 -6.26 7.39
CA ALA A 84 8.17 -6.82 7.52
C ALA A 84 8.48 -7.31 8.94
N ARG A 85 8.01 -6.58 9.96
CA ARG A 85 8.10 -7.00 11.36
C ARG A 85 7.31 -8.29 11.62
N ILE A 86 6.09 -8.39 11.07
CA ILE A 86 5.21 -9.54 11.29
C ILE A 86 5.72 -10.79 10.57
N VAL A 87 6.11 -10.65 9.28
CA VAL A 87 6.63 -11.80 8.52
C VAL A 87 7.99 -12.30 9.03
N GLY A 88 8.74 -11.42 9.73
CA GLY A 88 10.04 -11.78 10.31
C GLY A 88 11.14 -12.00 9.26
N PRO A 89 12.34 -12.41 9.70
CA PRO A 89 13.53 -12.49 8.82
C PRO A 89 13.43 -13.54 7.71
N GLU A 90 12.62 -14.56 7.88
CA GLU A 90 12.38 -15.61 6.87
C GLU A 90 11.28 -15.23 5.87
N GLY A 91 10.48 -14.21 6.19
CA GLY A 91 9.45 -13.67 5.30
C GLY A 91 10.00 -12.57 4.40
N ARG A 92 9.18 -12.12 3.45
CA ARG A 92 9.58 -11.11 2.47
C ARG A 92 8.50 -10.06 2.28
N VAL A 93 8.91 -8.81 2.13
CA VAL A 93 8.06 -7.70 1.70
C VAL A 93 8.54 -7.18 0.35
N VAL A 94 7.63 -7.02 -0.58
CA VAL A 94 7.87 -6.39 -1.88
C VAL A 94 6.98 -5.17 -1.97
N ALA A 95 7.58 -3.99 -1.93
CA ALA A 95 6.90 -2.71 -1.94
C ALA A 95 7.01 -2.06 -3.32
N PHE A 96 5.88 -1.61 -3.87
CA PHE A 96 5.81 -0.87 -5.12
C PHE A 96 5.35 0.55 -4.84
N GLU A 97 6.16 1.51 -5.25
CA GLU A 97 5.84 2.93 -5.16
C GLU A 97 6.25 3.62 -6.48
N ALA A 98 5.31 4.32 -7.10
CA ALA A 98 5.54 4.93 -8.40
C ALA A 98 6.33 6.24 -8.33
N ASP A 99 6.07 7.07 -7.31
CA ASP A 99 6.78 8.32 -7.13
C ASP A 99 8.22 8.07 -6.64
N LEU A 100 9.19 8.60 -7.40
CA LEU A 100 10.60 8.43 -7.09
C LEU A 100 10.97 8.98 -5.69
N GLU A 101 10.50 10.17 -5.34
CA GLU A 101 10.86 10.80 -4.06
C GLU A 101 10.23 10.07 -2.87
N VAL A 102 9.01 9.56 -3.06
CA VAL A 102 8.31 8.76 -2.04
C VAL A 102 8.98 7.41 -1.88
N ALA A 103 9.35 6.75 -2.99
CA ALA A 103 10.09 5.48 -2.98
C ALA A 103 11.48 5.61 -2.31
N GLU A 104 12.17 6.74 -2.50
CA GLU A 104 13.44 7.01 -1.82
C GLU A 104 13.23 7.17 -0.31
N ARG A 105 12.20 7.87 0.11
CA ARG A 105 11.84 7.98 1.54
C ARG A 105 11.51 6.62 2.15
N LEU A 106 10.76 5.78 1.43
CA LEU A 106 10.51 4.41 1.87
C LEU A 106 11.83 3.65 2.06
N ARG A 107 12.79 3.75 1.15
CA ARG A 107 14.13 3.13 1.31
C ARG A 107 14.87 3.65 2.53
N GLU A 108 14.81 4.97 2.80
CA GLU A 108 15.39 5.56 4.00
C GLU A 108 14.74 4.97 5.28
N HIS A 109 13.41 4.82 5.29
CA HIS A 109 12.69 4.20 6.40
C HIS A 109 13.10 2.75 6.61
N VAL A 110 13.25 1.97 5.52
CA VAL A 110 13.71 0.57 5.57
C VAL A 110 15.10 0.48 6.21
N VAL A 111 16.03 1.31 5.75
CA VAL A 111 17.41 1.35 6.28
C VAL A 111 17.43 1.78 7.76
N HIS A 112 16.69 2.84 8.11
CA HIS A 112 16.67 3.36 9.47
C HIS A 112 16.09 2.36 10.49
N ASN A 113 15.08 1.59 10.08
CA ASN A 113 14.48 0.51 10.87
C ASN A 113 15.27 -0.81 10.80
N GLN A 114 16.36 -0.87 10.04
CA GLN A 114 17.25 -2.04 9.90
C GLN A 114 16.54 -3.30 9.35
N PHE A 115 15.52 -3.12 8.51
CA PHE A 115 14.89 -4.25 7.81
C PHE A 115 15.70 -4.69 6.61
N SER A 116 16.02 -5.99 6.53
CA SER A 116 16.72 -6.62 5.40
C SER A 116 15.79 -7.42 4.49
N ASN A 117 14.54 -7.58 4.89
CA ASN A 117 13.54 -8.41 4.22
C ASN A 117 12.53 -7.60 3.38
N ILE A 118 12.80 -6.30 3.12
CA ILE A 118 11.99 -5.43 2.26
C ILE A 118 12.75 -5.10 0.98
N VAL A 119 12.10 -5.31 -0.17
CA VAL A 119 12.59 -4.85 -1.47
C VAL A 119 11.66 -3.78 -2.02
N VAL A 120 12.20 -2.60 -2.35
CA VAL A 120 11.43 -1.45 -2.85
C VAL A 120 11.64 -1.31 -4.35
N HIS A 121 10.56 -1.45 -5.11
CA HIS A 121 10.50 -1.21 -6.55
C HIS A 121 9.88 0.16 -6.83
N GLN A 122 10.65 1.07 -7.42
CA GLN A 122 10.15 2.35 -7.90
C GLN A 122 9.45 2.10 -9.26
N LYS A 123 8.21 1.63 -9.18
CA LYS A 123 7.35 1.28 -10.31
C LYS A 123 5.89 1.45 -9.95
N ALA A 124 5.07 1.80 -10.95
CA ALA A 124 3.63 1.57 -10.85
C ALA A 124 3.32 0.08 -11.06
N VAL A 125 2.21 -0.39 -10.49
CA VAL A 125 1.61 -1.68 -10.88
C VAL A 125 0.41 -1.39 -11.75
N TRP A 126 0.31 -2.10 -12.89
CA TRP A 126 -0.67 -1.82 -13.94
C TRP A 126 -1.14 -3.12 -14.62
N SER A 127 -2.08 -3.00 -15.57
CA SER A 127 -2.59 -4.15 -16.32
C SER A 127 -1.56 -4.80 -17.25
N GLU A 128 -0.55 -4.06 -17.67
CA GLU A 128 0.55 -4.53 -18.53
C GLU A 128 1.87 -3.82 -18.21
N THR A 129 2.97 -4.47 -18.54
CA THR A 129 4.31 -3.88 -18.37
C THR A 129 4.57 -2.86 -19.46
N ARG A 130 4.64 -1.58 -19.07
CA ARG A 130 4.86 -0.45 -19.98
C ARG A 130 5.33 0.79 -19.24
N THR A 131 5.54 1.89 -19.95
CA THR A 131 5.67 3.22 -19.36
C THR A 131 4.27 3.86 -19.25
N VAL A 132 3.96 4.45 -18.09
CA VAL A 132 2.73 5.19 -17.83
C VAL A 132 3.04 6.62 -17.43
N PHE A 133 2.05 7.51 -17.56
CA PHE A 133 2.13 8.85 -17.02
C PHE A 133 1.62 8.84 -15.58
N PHE A 134 2.36 9.46 -14.68
CA PHE A 134 2.05 9.52 -13.27
C PHE A 134 1.91 10.99 -12.84
N ALA A 135 0.74 11.36 -12.36
CA ALA A 135 0.48 12.67 -11.79
C ALA A 135 0.94 12.65 -10.33
N ARG A 136 1.92 13.48 -10.02
CA ARG A 136 2.46 13.60 -8.65
C ARG A 136 1.48 14.35 -7.77
N ALA A 137 1.42 13.99 -6.50
CA ALA A 137 0.67 14.77 -5.53
C ALA A 137 1.20 16.20 -5.44
N ASP A 138 0.30 17.18 -5.25
CA ASP A 138 0.71 18.55 -4.94
C ASP A 138 1.49 18.56 -3.61
N PRO A 139 2.75 19.01 -3.60
CA PRO A 139 3.56 19.11 -2.38
C PRO A 139 2.90 19.98 -1.29
N GLY A 140 1.96 20.86 -1.68
CA GLY A 140 1.18 21.69 -0.76
C GLY A 140 0.02 20.97 -0.10
N ALA A 141 -0.50 19.89 -0.71
CA ALA A 141 -1.69 19.19 -0.23
C ALA A 141 -1.37 18.23 0.92
N SER A 142 -0.33 17.43 0.81
CA SER A 142 0.15 16.59 1.92
C SER A 142 1.60 16.14 1.71
N PRO A 143 2.58 16.70 2.44
CA PRO A 143 3.99 16.33 2.31
C PRO A 143 4.28 14.86 2.66
N ASP A 144 3.43 14.21 3.43
CA ASP A 144 3.63 12.85 3.94
C ASP A 144 2.70 11.82 3.31
N ARG A 145 1.66 12.26 2.58
CA ARG A 145 0.72 11.37 1.86
C ARG A 145 0.97 11.46 0.37
N GLY A 146 1.41 10.37 -0.22
CA GLY A 146 1.54 10.24 -1.66
C GLY A 146 0.16 10.05 -2.29
N LEU A 147 -0.50 11.13 -2.68
CA LEU A 147 -1.77 11.11 -3.42
C LEU A 147 -1.53 11.09 -4.93
N GLY A 148 -0.38 10.60 -5.38
CA GLY A 148 -0.06 10.48 -6.79
C GLY A 148 -0.82 9.33 -7.44
N HIS A 149 -1.22 9.49 -8.68
CA HIS A 149 -1.97 8.47 -9.41
C HIS A 149 -1.53 8.37 -10.88
N VAL A 150 -1.82 7.24 -11.52
CA VAL A 150 -1.57 7.07 -12.95
C VAL A 150 -2.60 7.89 -13.74
N ALA A 151 -2.09 8.80 -14.59
CA ALA A 151 -2.91 9.65 -15.43
C ALA A 151 -3.14 9.01 -16.82
N PRO A 152 -4.32 9.20 -17.43
CA PRO A 152 -4.63 8.59 -18.73
C PRO A 152 -3.80 9.19 -19.88
N THR A 153 -3.35 10.43 -19.75
CA THR A 153 -2.57 11.15 -20.77
C THR A 153 -1.48 11.99 -20.13
N SER A 154 -0.50 12.41 -20.93
CA SER A 154 0.51 13.36 -20.49
C SER A 154 -0.12 14.74 -20.26
N ALA A 155 0.16 15.33 -19.11
CA ALA A 155 -0.18 16.70 -18.74
C ALA A 155 1.08 17.40 -18.18
N ASN A 156 1.01 18.72 -17.97
CA ASN A 156 2.17 19.50 -17.53
C ASN A 156 2.78 19.03 -16.20
N ASP A 157 1.96 18.35 -15.36
CA ASP A 157 2.34 17.91 -14.02
C ASP A 157 2.54 16.38 -13.92
N THR A 158 2.69 15.69 -15.06
CA THR A 158 2.93 14.25 -15.09
C THR A 158 4.38 13.92 -15.38
N VAL A 159 4.88 12.83 -14.77
CA VAL A 159 6.16 12.21 -15.05
C VAL A 159 5.96 10.83 -15.67
N GLN A 160 6.93 10.36 -16.45
CA GLN A 160 6.91 8.99 -16.94
C GLN A 160 7.49 8.05 -15.89
N VAL A 161 6.77 6.98 -15.59
CA VAL A 161 7.22 5.93 -14.68
C VAL A 161 7.08 4.55 -15.35
N SER A 162 7.98 3.65 -15.02
CA SER A 162 7.85 2.25 -15.44
C SER A 162 6.71 1.60 -14.69
N ALA A 163 5.86 0.88 -15.39
CA ALA A 163 4.82 0.04 -14.82
C ALA A 163 5.10 -1.44 -15.09
N VAL A 164 4.59 -2.31 -14.24
CA VAL A 164 4.72 -3.76 -14.36
C VAL A 164 3.36 -4.41 -14.05
N SER A 165 3.01 -5.47 -14.79
CA SER A 165 1.91 -6.32 -14.38
C SER A 165 2.37 -7.34 -13.33
N LEU A 166 1.50 -7.67 -12.38
CA LEU A 166 1.85 -8.66 -11.35
C LEU A 166 2.05 -10.05 -11.96
N ASP A 167 1.30 -10.40 -13.00
CA ASP A 167 1.45 -11.67 -13.69
C ASP A 167 2.82 -11.84 -14.38
N GLU A 168 3.42 -10.76 -14.85
CA GLU A 168 4.81 -10.78 -15.34
C GLU A 168 5.81 -10.76 -14.19
N PHE A 169 5.58 -9.92 -13.18
CA PHE A 169 6.51 -9.76 -12.07
C PHE A 169 6.75 -11.07 -11.31
N ILE A 170 5.71 -11.87 -11.07
CA ILE A 170 5.83 -13.16 -10.37
C ILE A 170 6.52 -14.25 -11.17
N GLN A 171 6.83 -14.04 -12.46
CA GLN A 171 7.66 -15.01 -13.22
C GLN A 171 9.11 -15.08 -12.73
N ALA A 172 9.59 -13.98 -12.14
CA ALA A 172 10.94 -13.86 -11.60
C ALA A 172 10.99 -13.62 -10.09
N SER A 173 9.84 -13.67 -9.42
CA SER A 173 9.72 -13.38 -7.99
C SER A 173 8.71 -14.34 -7.34
N SER A 174 8.89 -14.63 -6.05
CA SER A 174 7.91 -15.43 -5.29
C SER A 174 6.56 -14.71 -5.27
N PRO A 175 5.44 -15.39 -5.55
CA PRO A 175 4.13 -14.79 -5.44
C PRO A 175 3.81 -14.40 -3.99
N PRO A 176 2.93 -13.42 -3.77
CA PRO A 176 2.54 -13.04 -2.42
C PRO A 176 1.55 -14.06 -1.81
N ASP A 177 1.63 -14.20 -0.49
CA ASP A 177 0.58 -14.81 0.34
C ASP A 177 -0.48 -13.78 0.74
N PHE A 178 -0.07 -12.52 0.86
CA PHE A 178 -0.92 -11.39 1.18
C PHE A 178 -0.55 -10.19 0.29
N LEU A 179 -1.54 -9.52 -0.28
CA LEU A 179 -1.38 -8.36 -1.14
C LEU A 179 -2.25 -7.20 -0.63
N LYS A 180 -1.62 -6.06 -0.30
CA LYS A 180 -2.29 -4.77 -0.12
C LYS A 180 -2.26 -4.00 -1.43
N CYS A 181 -3.39 -3.40 -1.83
CA CYS A 181 -3.49 -2.52 -2.99
C CYS A 181 -4.19 -1.23 -2.61
N ASP A 182 -3.48 -0.12 -2.82
CA ASP A 182 -3.93 1.23 -2.52
C ASP A 182 -3.23 2.18 -3.51
N VAL A 183 -3.86 2.44 -4.65
CA VAL A 183 -3.23 3.10 -5.81
C VAL A 183 -4.05 4.27 -6.38
N GLU A 184 -4.85 4.89 -5.52
CA GLU A 184 -5.56 6.15 -5.82
C GLU A 184 -6.40 6.06 -7.11
N GLY A 185 -7.23 5.00 -7.21
CA GLY A 185 -8.23 4.84 -8.27
C GLY A 185 -7.82 3.93 -9.44
N ALA A 186 -6.61 3.36 -9.41
CA ALA A 186 -6.13 2.45 -10.45
C ALA A 186 -6.27 0.95 -10.10
N GLU A 187 -7.02 0.62 -9.05
CA GLU A 187 -7.15 -0.74 -8.50
C GLU A 187 -7.61 -1.75 -9.56
N ALA A 188 -8.58 -1.37 -10.41
CA ALA A 188 -9.06 -2.22 -11.50
C ALA A 188 -7.95 -2.58 -12.51
N GLU A 189 -7.04 -1.65 -12.79
CA GLU A 189 -5.90 -1.91 -13.68
C GLU A 189 -4.89 -2.86 -13.02
N VAL A 190 -4.60 -2.69 -11.72
CA VAL A 190 -3.74 -3.59 -10.95
C VAL A 190 -4.26 -5.03 -11.05
N PHE A 191 -5.53 -5.25 -10.73
CA PHE A 191 -6.11 -6.60 -10.71
C PHE A 191 -6.35 -7.18 -12.12
N ARG A 192 -6.49 -6.35 -13.15
CA ARG A 192 -6.49 -6.81 -14.55
C ARG A 192 -5.12 -7.40 -14.93
N GLY A 193 -4.02 -6.84 -14.40
CA GLY A 193 -2.65 -7.34 -14.58
C GLY A 193 -2.24 -8.47 -13.62
N ALA A 194 -3.18 -8.99 -12.81
CA ALA A 194 -2.94 -10.01 -11.79
C ALA A 194 -3.82 -11.27 -11.95
N GLN A 195 -4.39 -11.48 -13.12
CA GLN A 195 -5.41 -12.53 -13.32
C GLN A 195 -4.87 -13.94 -13.06
N ARG A 196 -3.64 -14.23 -13.47
CA ARG A 196 -3.00 -15.51 -13.21
C ARG A 196 -2.65 -15.66 -11.74
N LEU A 197 -2.05 -14.63 -11.13
CA LEU A 197 -1.76 -14.56 -9.71
C LEU A 197 -3.01 -14.89 -8.87
N LEU A 198 -4.14 -14.24 -9.17
CA LEU A 198 -5.38 -14.43 -8.41
C LEU A 198 -5.97 -15.83 -8.57
N LYS A 199 -5.83 -16.44 -9.75
CA LYS A 199 -6.35 -17.79 -10.03
C LYS A 199 -5.48 -18.90 -9.45
N GLU A 200 -4.16 -18.79 -9.60
CA GLU A 200 -3.22 -19.86 -9.30
C GLU A 200 -2.66 -19.76 -7.88
N ASN A 201 -2.27 -18.56 -7.44
CA ASN A 201 -1.63 -18.36 -6.14
C ASN A 201 -2.62 -17.96 -5.04
N ARG A 202 -3.74 -17.31 -5.40
CA ARG A 202 -4.86 -17.01 -4.52
C ARG A 202 -4.45 -16.31 -3.21
N PRO A 203 -3.71 -15.19 -3.26
CA PRO A 203 -3.31 -14.47 -2.06
C PRO A 203 -4.52 -13.91 -1.30
N ILE A 204 -4.39 -13.63 -0.02
CA ILE A 204 -5.31 -12.74 0.69
C ILE A 204 -5.14 -11.34 0.12
N LEU A 205 -6.25 -10.65 -0.17
CA LEU A 205 -6.25 -9.31 -0.74
C LEU A 205 -6.84 -8.31 0.26
N LEU A 206 -6.15 -7.20 0.46
CA LEU A 206 -6.67 -6.02 1.15
C LEU A 206 -6.58 -4.86 0.17
N CYS A 207 -7.70 -4.22 -0.12
CA CYS A 207 -7.77 -3.20 -1.14
C CYS A 207 -8.51 -1.97 -0.65
N GLU A 208 -7.92 -0.78 -0.83
CA GLU A 208 -8.62 0.49 -0.70
C GLU A 208 -9.35 0.79 -2.01
N MET A 209 -10.60 1.22 -1.91
CA MET A 209 -11.50 1.48 -3.04
C MET A 209 -11.82 2.96 -3.14
N HIS A 210 -11.22 3.65 -4.07
CA HIS A 210 -11.35 5.10 -4.24
C HIS A 210 -12.60 5.54 -5.01
N THR A 211 -13.25 4.62 -5.74
CA THR A 211 -14.50 4.91 -6.46
C THR A 211 -15.54 3.82 -6.28
N GLY A 212 -16.81 4.21 -6.24
CA GLY A 212 -17.92 3.25 -6.12
C GLY A 212 -18.05 2.32 -7.34
N GLU A 213 -17.61 2.76 -8.53
CA GLU A 213 -17.58 1.95 -9.74
C GLU A 213 -16.52 0.86 -9.66
N ASN A 214 -15.29 1.21 -9.31
CA ASN A 214 -14.20 0.23 -9.08
C ASN A 214 -14.59 -0.78 -8.00
N ARG A 215 -15.18 -0.31 -6.89
CA ARG A 215 -15.63 -1.19 -5.80
C ARG A 215 -16.58 -2.28 -6.31
N ARG A 216 -17.62 -1.89 -7.08
CA ARG A 216 -18.61 -2.86 -7.58
C ARG A 216 -17.97 -3.86 -8.53
N ALA A 217 -17.21 -3.37 -9.53
CA ALA A 217 -16.56 -4.23 -10.52
C ALA A 217 -15.59 -5.22 -9.87
N LEU A 218 -14.76 -4.76 -8.94
CA LEU A 218 -13.77 -5.63 -8.27
C LEU A 218 -14.42 -6.66 -7.33
N LEU A 219 -15.52 -6.30 -6.65
CA LEU A 219 -16.25 -7.28 -5.83
C LEU A 219 -16.86 -8.40 -6.68
N GLU A 220 -17.39 -8.06 -7.88
CA GLU A 220 -17.91 -9.05 -8.83
C GLU A 220 -16.77 -9.94 -9.37
N ASP A 221 -15.63 -9.35 -9.74
CA ASP A 221 -14.46 -10.08 -10.24
C ASP A 221 -13.87 -11.01 -9.16
N PHE A 222 -13.73 -10.55 -7.92
CA PHE A 222 -13.20 -11.36 -6.82
C PHE A 222 -14.16 -12.52 -6.48
N ALA A 223 -15.48 -12.26 -6.48
CA ALA A 223 -16.48 -13.31 -6.27
C ALA A 223 -16.41 -14.38 -7.39
N ALA A 224 -16.27 -13.96 -8.66
CA ALA A 224 -16.13 -14.88 -9.79
C ALA A 224 -14.84 -15.72 -9.70
N LEU A 225 -13.78 -15.19 -9.08
CA LEU A 225 -12.54 -15.91 -8.81
C LEU A 225 -12.59 -16.75 -7.52
N GLY A 226 -13.74 -16.82 -6.86
CA GLY A 226 -13.95 -17.61 -5.65
C GLY A 226 -13.34 -16.99 -4.40
N TYR A 227 -13.35 -15.66 -4.28
CA TYR A 227 -13.01 -14.96 -3.04
C TYR A 227 -14.28 -14.62 -2.27
N ASN A 228 -14.18 -14.67 -0.94
CA ASN A 228 -15.17 -14.14 -0.02
C ASN A 228 -14.71 -12.72 0.40
N CYS A 229 -15.52 -11.71 0.09
CA CYS A 229 -15.19 -10.31 0.38
C CYS A 229 -15.88 -9.83 1.65
N GLU A 230 -15.11 -9.22 2.54
CA GLU A 230 -15.57 -8.55 3.75
C GLU A 230 -15.28 -7.05 3.63
N THR A 231 -16.22 -6.20 4.04
CA THR A 231 -15.99 -4.76 4.17
C THR A 231 -15.36 -4.50 5.54
N LEU A 232 -14.17 -3.91 5.57
CA LEU A 232 -13.49 -3.54 6.81
C LEU A 232 -13.98 -2.18 7.33
N ASP A 233 -14.09 -1.21 6.41
CA ASP A 233 -14.58 0.15 6.68
C ASP A 233 -15.21 0.75 5.40
N GLU A 234 -15.37 2.08 5.34
CA GLU A 234 -16.01 2.76 4.20
C GLU A 234 -15.26 2.56 2.88
N THR A 235 -13.94 2.47 2.90
CA THR A 235 -13.08 2.39 1.73
C THR A 235 -12.40 1.03 1.56
N HIS A 236 -12.12 0.29 2.63
CA HIS A 236 -11.35 -0.94 2.56
C HIS A 236 -12.20 -2.19 2.48
N ILE A 237 -11.76 -3.12 1.63
CA ILE A 237 -12.25 -4.49 1.55
C ILE A 237 -11.13 -5.49 1.79
N LEU A 238 -11.49 -6.61 2.41
CA LEU A 238 -10.66 -7.79 2.54
C LEU A 238 -11.27 -8.92 1.72
N ALA A 239 -10.49 -9.52 0.82
CA ALA A 239 -10.93 -10.65 0.02
C ALA A 239 -10.12 -11.90 0.40
N LEU A 240 -10.80 -12.91 0.92
CA LEU A 240 -10.24 -14.16 1.37
C LEU A 240 -10.50 -15.26 0.36
N PRO A 241 -9.48 -16.03 -0.08
CA PRO A 241 -9.71 -17.13 -1.01
C PRO A 241 -10.61 -18.20 -0.36
N SER A 242 -11.67 -18.61 -1.07
CA SER A 242 -12.54 -19.71 -0.60
C SER A 242 -11.76 -21.02 -0.58
N LEU A 243 -12.01 -21.84 0.44
CA LEU A 243 -11.42 -23.19 0.54
C LEU A 243 -11.94 -24.17 -0.53
N VAL A 244 -13.08 -23.82 -1.15
CA VAL A 244 -13.67 -24.56 -2.27
C VAL A 244 -13.24 -23.88 -3.56
N GLY A 245 -12.57 -24.60 -4.46
CA GLY A 245 -12.14 -24.06 -5.75
C GLY A 245 -13.32 -23.47 -6.55
N PRO A 246 -13.06 -22.68 -7.62
CA PRO A 246 -14.10 -22.06 -8.42
C PRO A 246 -15.10 -23.12 -8.86
N MET A 247 -16.40 -22.86 -8.70
CA MET A 247 -17.44 -23.73 -9.23
C MET A 247 -17.26 -23.76 -10.75
N THR A 248 -16.77 -24.88 -11.28
CA THR A 248 -16.82 -25.13 -12.71
C THR A 248 -18.31 -25.23 -13.08
N THR A 249 -18.81 -24.19 -13.72
CA THR A 249 -20.10 -24.30 -14.42
C THR A 249 -19.86 -25.20 -15.64
N ASP A 250 -19.96 -26.50 -15.45
CA ASP A 250 -20.09 -27.41 -16.57
C ASP A 250 -21.43 -27.10 -17.24
N SER A 251 -21.37 -26.35 -18.32
CA SER A 251 -22.47 -26.15 -19.25
C SER A 251 -22.70 -27.47 -19.98
N LYS A 252 -23.80 -28.10 -19.66
CA LYS A 252 -24.39 -29.15 -20.53
C LYS A 252 -25.06 -28.51 -21.72
#